data_8f0c88e5ace46b416b35842343cb5b93
#
_entry.id   8f0c88e5ace46b416b35842343cb5b93
#
_cell.length_a   1.000
_cell.length_b   1.000
_cell.length_c   1.000
_cell.angle_alpha   90.00
_cell.angle_beta   90.00
_cell.angle_gamma   90.00
#
_symmetry.space_group_name_H-M   'P 1'
#
loop_
_entity.id
_entity.type
_entity.pdbx_description
1 polymer ?
#
loop_
_entity_poly.entity_id
_entity_poly.type
_entity_poly.pdbx_seq_one_letter_code
_entity_poly.pdbx_strand_id
1 'polypeptide(L)'
;MKHLKKFILFNLLFLFIANTVMADRLKDMVSFAGIRTNQLMGYGIVVGLDGTGDSSLGVTLQSMQSTISQFGMNIDTSSLSGKNAAAVMITADLDPFVKVGQKISVTVSSMGKAKSLRGGTLLMTPLKGAD
;
A
#
# COMPACT_ATOMS: atom_id res chain seq x y z
N MET A 1 31.17 -48.65 4.06
CA MET A 1 31.29 -47.36 3.36
C MET A 1 29.97 -46.82 2.78
N LYS A 2 29.11 -47.68 2.27
CA LYS A 2 27.78 -47.22 1.73
C LYS A 2 26.85 -46.67 2.81
N HIS A 3 26.94 -47.14 4.05
CA HIS A 3 26.12 -46.64 5.17
C HIS A 3 26.57 -45.26 5.69
N LEU A 4 27.86 -44.94 5.58
CA LEU A 4 28.39 -43.64 6.00
C LEU A 4 27.93 -42.51 5.08
N LYS A 5 27.88 -42.75 3.77
CA LYS A 5 27.37 -41.77 2.79
C LYS A 5 25.87 -41.47 2.99
N LYS A 6 25.06 -42.49 3.28
CA LYS A 6 23.62 -42.32 3.59
C LYS A 6 23.40 -41.57 4.89
N PHE A 7 24.24 -41.80 5.89
CA PHE A 7 24.19 -41.11 7.19
C PHE A 7 24.54 -39.61 7.04
N ILE A 8 25.56 -39.29 6.26
CA ILE A 8 25.94 -37.90 5.95
C ILE A 8 24.86 -37.19 5.15
N LEU A 9 24.27 -37.85 4.17
CA LEU A 9 23.16 -37.30 3.38
C LEU A 9 21.93 -37.02 4.26
N PHE A 10 21.60 -37.90 5.17
CA PHE A 10 20.49 -37.77 6.11
C PHE A 10 20.70 -36.59 7.08
N ASN A 11 21.92 -36.42 7.60
CA ASN A 11 22.27 -35.28 8.44
C ASN A 11 22.26 -33.95 7.68
N LEU A 12 22.71 -33.96 6.42
CA LEU A 12 22.66 -32.75 5.58
C LEU A 12 21.20 -32.32 5.28
N LEU A 13 20.32 -33.28 5.03
CA LEU A 13 18.89 -33.03 4.82
C LEU A 13 18.21 -32.49 6.08
N PHE A 14 18.60 -32.99 7.25
CA PHE A 14 18.06 -32.52 8.53
C PHE A 14 18.51 -31.10 8.88
N LEU A 15 19.72 -30.71 8.51
CA LEU A 15 20.22 -29.33 8.65
C LEU A 15 19.49 -28.33 7.76
N PHE A 16 19.03 -28.78 6.58
CA PHE A 16 18.28 -27.92 5.66
C PHE A 16 16.86 -27.61 6.15
N ILE A 17 16.22 -28.56 6.83
CA ILE A 17 14.87 -28.42 7.39
C ILE A 17 14.88 -27.51 8.63
N ALA A 18 15.94 -27.49 9.40
CA ALA A 18 16.06 -26.67 10.61
C ALA A 18 16.10 -25.15 10.31
N ASN A 19 16.57 -24.75 9.13
CA ASN A 19 16.66 -23.33 8.77
C ASN A 19 15.32 -22.69 8.44
N THR A 20 14.35 -23.45 7.94
CA THR A 20 13.02 -22.93 7.61
C THR A 20 12.13 -22.71 8.85
N VAL A 21 12.33 -23.51 9.90
CA VAL A 21 11.56 -23.41 11.16
C VAL A 21 11.95 -22.18 11.98
N MET A 22 13.20 -21.72 11.89
CA MET A 22 13.69 -20.55 12.62
C MET A 22 13.12 -19.22 12.09
N ALA A 23 12.91 -19.10 10.78
CA ALA A 23 12.38 -17.91 10.15
C ALA A 23 10.91 -17.67 10.55
N ASP A 24 10.08 -18.71 10.63
CA ASP A 24 8.69 -18.63 11.05
C ASP A 24 8.55 -18.26 12.53
N ARG A 25 9.42 -18.77 13.39
CA ARG A 25 9.43 -18.41 14.81
C ARG A 25 9.81 -16.95 15.06
N LEU A 26 10.73 -16.40 14.28
CA LEU A 26 11.09 -14.98 14.39
C LEU A 26 9.92 -14.08 14.01
N LYS A 27 9.17 -14.45 12.99
CA LYS A 27 7.97 -13.75 12.54
C LYS A 27 6.85 -13.76 13.61
N ASP A 28 6.63 -14.89 14.25
CA ASP A 28 5.68 -15.05 15.33
C ASP A 28 6.10 -14.28 16.59
N MET A 29 7.38 -14.22 16.92
CA MET A 29 7.91 -13.46 18.05
C MET A 29 7.76 -11.95 17.86
N VAL A 30 7.94 -11.44 16.65
CA VAL A 30 7.72 -10.02 16.31
C VAL A 30 6.25 -9.66 16.50
N SER A 31 5.32 -10.54 16.13
CA SER A 31 3.88 -10.37 16.36
C SER A 31 3.53 -10.39 17.84
N PHE A 32 4.14 -11.24 18.65
CA PHE A 32 3.94 -11.32 20.11
C PHE A 32 4.47 -10.11 20.87
N ALA A 33 5.53 -9.48 20.41
CA ALA A 33 6.11 -8.28 21.03
C ALA A 33 5.25 -7.02 20.86
N GLY A 34 4.08 -7.10 20.22
CA GLY A 34 3.20 -5.97 19.97
C GLY A 34 3.70 -5.01 18.88
N ILE A 35 4.70 -5.42 18.13
CA ILE A 35 5.18 -4.68 16.97
C ILE A 35 4.21 -4.94 15.82
N ARG A 36 3.34 -3.96 15.56
CA ARG A 36 2.35 -4.02 14.49
C ARG A 36 2.66 -3.01 13.41
N THR A 37 2.30 -3.35 12.19
CA THR A 37 2.26 -2.37 11.12
C THR A 37 1.15 -1.37 11.38
N ASN A 38 1.41 -0.08 11.17
CA ASN A 38 0.38 0.94 11.23
C ASN A 38 -0.27 1.07 9.86
N GLN A 39 -1.57 0.88 9.82
CA GLN A 39 -2.32 1.08 8.60
C GLN A 39 -2.57 2.57 8.37
N LEU A 40 -2.17 3.05 7.21
CA LEU A 40 -2.36 4.42 6.77
C LEU A 40 -3.43 4.48 5.69
N MET A 41 -4.20 5.55 5.68
CA MET A 41 -5.14 5.83 4.62
C MET A 41 -5.19 7.33 4.30
N GLY A 42 -5.59 7.63 3.08
CA GLY A 42 -5.80 9.00 2.62
C GLY A 42 -6.61 9.04 1.34
N TYR A 43 -6.99 10.25 0.97
CA TYR A 43 -7.73 10.50 -0.26
C TYR A 43 -6.89 11.44 -1.12
N GLY A 44 -6.85 11.17 -2.42
CA GLY A 44 -6.05 11.95 -3.34
C GLY A 44 -6.67 12.04 -4.72
N ILE A 45 -5.91 12.65 -5.60
CA ILE A 45 -6.28 12.78 -7.02
C ILE A 45 -5.12 12.27 -7.85
N VAL A 46 -5.44 11.44 -8.82
CA VAL A 46 -4.53 11.05 -9.90
C VAL A 46 -4.83 11.93 -11.11
N VAL A 47 -3.80 12.53 -11.67
CA VAL A 47 -3.88 13.39 -12.87
C VAL A 47 -3.08 12.82 -14.03
N GLY A 48 -3.26 13.36 -15.22
CA GLY A 48 -2.52 12.93 -16.40
C GLY A 48 -3.00 11.62 -17.00
N LEU A 49 -4.24 11.22 -16.73
CA LEU A 49 -4.84 10.05 -17.36
C LEU A 49 -5.22 10.36 -18.80
N ASP A 50 -5.06 9.38 -19.67
CA ASP A 50 -5.38 9.49 -21.10
C ASP A 50 -6.80 9.01 -21.40
N GLY A 51 -7.78 9.84 -21.05
CA GLY A 51 -9.19 9.56 -21.28
C GLY A 51 -9.80 8.45 -20.41
N THR A 52 -9.06 7.90 -19.46
CA THR A 52 -9.51 6.81 -18.58
C THR A 52 -9.95 7.29 -17.20
N GLY A 53 -9.96 8.59 -16.98
CA GLY A 53 -10.33 9.19 -15.70
C GLY A 53 -11.80 9.05 -15.35
N ASP A 54 -12.19 9.66 -14.25
CA ASP A 54 -13.54 9.60 -13.70
C ASP A 54 -14.47 10.57 -14.43
N SER A 55 -15.41 10.06 -15.21
CA SER A 55 -16.41 10.89 -15.90
C SER A 55 -17.34 11.65 -14.95
N SER A 56 -17.45 11.23 -13.70
CA SER A 56 -18.24 11.87 -12.65
C SER A 56 -17.38 12.52 -11.57
N LEU A 57 -16.16 12.95 -11.91
CA LEU A 57 -15.19 13.48 -10.95
C LEU A 57 -15.75 14.61 -10.09
N GLY A 58 -16.45 15.59 -10.70
CA GLY A 58 -17.04 16.70 -9.97
C GLY A 58 -18.04 16.27 -8.90
N VAL A 59 -18.91 15.33 -9.22
CA VAL A 59 -19.90 14.78 -8.29
C VAL A 59 -19.22 13.96 -7.20
N THR A 60 -18.25 13.16 -7.56
CA THR A 60 -17.46 12.34 -6.61
C THR A 60 -16.74 13.24 -5.60
N LEU A 61 -16.06 14.28 -6.07
CA LEU A 61 -15.34 15.22 -5.20
C LEU A 61 -16.31 16.01 -4.31
N GLN A 62 -17.44 16.44 -4.84
CA GLN A 62 -18.45 17.17 -4.08
C GLN A 62 -19.04 16.32 -2.95
N SER A 63 -19.34 15.05 -3.23
CA SER A 63 -19.88 14.14 -2.22
C SER A 63 -18.87 13.78 -1.13
N MET A 64 -17.58 13.89 -1.43
CA MET A 64 -16.49 13.56 -0.52
C MET A 64 -15.84 14.80 0.12
N GLN A 65 -16.27 15.98 -0.21
CA GLN A 65 -15.59 17.23 0.18
C GLN A 65 -15.41 17.35 1.70
N SER A 66 -16.40 16.96 2.49
CA SER A 66 -16.28 16.98 3.95
C SER A 66 -15.21 16.02 4.46
N THR A 67 -15.14 14.84 3.89
CA THR A 67 -14.12 13.83 4.25
C THR A 67 -12.72 14.26 3.83
N ILE A 68 -12.59 14.78 2.63
CA ILE A 68 -11.31 15.26 2.08
C ILE A 68 -10.76 16.43 2.90
N SER A 69 -11.64 17.35 3.32
CA SER A 69 -11.24 18.50 4.16
C SER A 69 -10.78 18.07 5.56
N GLN A 70 -11.36 17.01 6.12
CA GLN A 70 -10.88 16.43 7.38
C GLN A 70 -9.44 15.90 7.29
N PHE A 71 -9.03 15.48 6.10
CA PHE A 71 -7.65 15.06 5.82
C PHE A 71 -6.71 16.24 5.50
N GLY A 72 -7.18 17.48 5.62
CA GLY A 72 -6.37 18.68 5.41
C GLY A 72 -6.13 19.03 3.95
N MET A 73 -6.89 18.44 3.03
CA MET A 73 -6.76 18.71 1.60
C MET A 73 -7.82 19.73 1.16
N ASN A 74 -7.37 20.76 0.49
CA ASN A 74 -8.24 21.67 -0.24
C ASN A 74 -7.98 21.49 -1.74
N ILE A 75 -8.96 20.94 -2.43
CA ILE A 75 -8.81 20.60 -3.84
C ILE A 75 -9.61 21.64 -4.67
N ASP A 76 -8.89 22.38 -5.50
CA ASP A 76 -9.53 23.21 -6.51
C ASP A 76 -9.97 22.31 -7.68
N THR A 77 -11.26 22.06 -7.74
CA THR A 77 -11.86 21.20 -8.75
C THR A 77 -12.06 21.88 -10.10
N SER A 78 -11.88 23.20 -10.16
CA SER A 78 -12.16 23.99 -11.37
C SER A 78 -11.21 23.71 -12.53
N SER A 79 -10.00 23.25 -12.24
CA SER A 79 -8.96 22.95 -13.23
C SER A 79 -8.90 21.47 -13.65
N LEU A 80 -9.73 20.61 -13.10
CA LEU A 80 -9.66 19.16 -13.32
C LEU A 80 -10.69 18.71 -14.36
N SER A 81 -10.21 18.06 -15.41
CA SER A 81 -11.06 17.38 -16.37
C SER A 81 -11.36 15.94 -15.93
N GLY A 82 -12.62 15.56 -15.92
CA GLY A 82 -13.04 14.23 -15.48
C GLY A 82 -12.43 13.06 -16.25
N LYS A 83 -12.08 13.26 -17.52
CA LYS A 83 -11.44 12.20 -18.32
C LYS A 83 -9.95 12.06 -18.08
N ASN A 84 -9.31 13.10 -17.54
CA ASN A 84 -7.86 13.14 -17.33
C ASN A 84 -7.46 13.01 -15.86
N ALA A 85 -8.42 12.95 -14.97
CA ALA A 85 -8.19 12.85 -13.53
C ALA A 85 -9.17 11.89 -12.87
N ALA A 86 -8.80 11.39 -11.70
CA ALA A 86 -9.64 10.49 -10.92
C ALA A 86 -9.44 10.74 -9.42
N ALA A 87 -10.53 10.68 -8.67
CA ALA A 87 -10.49 10.65 -7.22
C ALA A 87 -10.11 9.23 -6.75
N VAL A 88 -9.18 9.14 -5.82
CA VAL A 88 -8.64 7.87 -5.36
C VAL A 88 -8.57 7.80 -3.84
N MET A 89 -8.67 6.59 -3.33
CA MET A 89 -8.32 6.25 -1.96
C MET A 89 -6.96 5.58 -1.96
N ILE A 90 -6.12 5.96 -1.01
CA ILE A 90 -4.79 5.42 -0.88
C ILE A 90 -4.70 4.70 0.46
N THR A 91 -4.18 3.49 0.43
CA THR A 91 -3.89 2.70 1.62
C THR A 91 -2.45 2.26 1.60
N ALA A 92 -1.83 2.21 2.77
CA ALA A 92 -0.47 1.73 2.94
C ALA A 92 -0.29 1.10 4.31
N ASP A 93 0.60 0.16 4.41
CA ASP A 93 1.05 -0.40 5.67
C ASP A 93 2.42 0.20 6.02
N LEU A 94 2.48 0.89 7.13
CA LEU A 94 3.73 1.49 7.63
C LEU A 94 4.40 0.50 8.58
N ASP A 95 5.52 -0.01 8.14
CA ASP A 95 6.37 -0.86 8.97
C ASP A 95 6.89 -0.06 10.18
N PRO A 96 6.90 -0.64 11.41
CA PRO A 96 7.36 0.06 12.60
C PRO A 96 8.83 0.48 12.55
N PHE A 97 9.63 -0.10 11.68
CA PHE A 97 11.05 0.22 11.51
C PHE A 97 11.35 1.17 10.36
N VAL A 98 10.34 1.71 9.70
CA VAL A 98 10.51 2.67 8.61
C VAL A 98 11.07 3.99 9.15
N LYS A 99 12.11 4.48 8.50
CA LYS A 99 12.76 5.76 8.82
C LYS A 99 12.22 6.88 7.93
N VAL A 100 12.31 8.10 8.43
CA VAL A 100 11.96 9.30 7.64
C VAL A 100 12.77 9.34 6.35
N GLY A 101 12.11 9.65 5.23
CA GLY A 101 12.72 9.67 3.90
C GLY A 101 12.73 8.34 3.16
N GLN A 102 12.30 7.27 3.79
CA GLN A 102 12.20 5.96 3.18
C GLN A 102 10.94 5.85 2.31
N LYS A 103 11.04 5.14 1.18
CA LYS A 103 9.90 4.88 0.30
C LYS A 103 9.08 3.73 0.84
N ILE A 104 7.76 3.87 0.75
CA ILE A 104 6.79 2.82 1.08
C ILE A 104 5.93 2.51 -0.13
N SER A 105 5.45 1.28 -0.21
CA SER A 105 4.47 0.88 -1.22
C SER A 105 3.08 1.30 -0.81
N VAL A 106 2.32 1.82 -1.75
CA VAL A 106 0.94 2.22 -1.53
C VAL A 106 0.01 1.52 -2.51
N THR A 107 -1.22 1.28 -2.08
CA THR A 107 -2.30 0.82 -2.94
C THR A 107 -3.20 2.00 -3.26
N VAL A 108 -3.41 2.26 -4.54
CA VAL A 108 -4.26 3.36 -5.03
C VAL A 108 -5.49 2.76 -5.66
N SER A 109 -6.67 3.12 -5.15
CA SER A 109 -7.96 2.60 -5.60
C SER A 109 -8.85 3.72 -6.10
N SER A 110 -9.45 3.55 -7.27
CA SER A 110 -10.43 4.51 -7.80
C SER A 110 -11.68 4.55 -6.93
N MET A 111 -12.17 5.73 -6.65
CA MET A 111 -13.40 5.93 -5.88
C MET A 111 -14.61 6.25 -6.74
N GLY A 112 -14.41 6.67 -7.97
CA GLY A 112 -15.46 7.03 -8.92
C GLY A 112 -15.54 6.01 -10.07
N LYS A 113 -15.74 6.55 -11.26
CA LYS A 113 -15.95 5.77 -12.49
C LYS A 113 -14.71 5.66 -13.37
N ALA A 114 -13.51 5.91 -12.85
CA ALA A 114 -12.29 5.78 -13.64
C ALA A 114 -12.12 4.35 -14.13
N LYS A 115 -11.82 4.20 -15.40
CA LYS A 115 -11.60 2.88 -16.02
C LYS A 115 -10.21 2.33 -15.77
N SER A 116 -9.22 3.22 -15.64
CA SER A 116 -7.83 2.85 -15.38
C SER A 116 -7.09 4.04 -14.77
N LEU A 117 -6.17 3.74 -13.86
CA LEU A 117 -5.25 4.74 -13.26
C LEU A 117 -3.85 4.65 -13.87
N ARG A 118 -3.65 3.76 -14.84
CA ARG A 118 -2.35 3.52 -15.46
C ARG A 118 -1.86 4.77 -16.18
N GLY A 119 -0.60 5.11 -15.97
CA GLY A 119 0.06 6.27 -16.60
C GLY A 119 -0.23 7.59 -15.90
N GLY A 120 -1.10 7.62 -14.90
CA GLY A 120 -1.38 8.81 -14.12
C GLY A 120 -0.34 9.08 -13.04
N THR A 121 -0.36 10.31 -12.56
CA THR A 121 0.48 10.76 -11.44
C THR A 121 -0.40 11.09 -10.25
N LEU A 122 -0.10 10.49 -9.11
CA LEU A 122 -0.76 10.82 -7.84
C LEU A 122 -0.23 12.17 -7.32
N LEU A 123 -1.12 13.10 -7.07
CA LEU A 123 -0.75 14.35 -6.42
C LEU A 123 -0.34 14.10 -4.97
N MET A 124 0.48 15.01 -4.43
CA MET A 124 0.93 14.91 -3.04
C MET A 124 -0.28 14.79 -2.10
N THR A 125 -0.30 13.70 -1.33
CA THR A 125 -1.45 13.34 -0.50
C THR A 125 -0.96 12.98 0.90
N PRO A 126 -1.49 13.62 1.96
CA PRO A 126 -1.19 13.18 3.31
C PRO A 126 -1.90 11.87 3.62
N LEU A 127 -1.19 10.93 4.22
CA LEU A 127 -1.77 9.71 4.76
C LEU A 127 -1.82 9.80 6.27
N LYS A 128 -2.90 9.35 6.86
CA LYS A 128 -3.11 9.33 8.31
C LYS A 128 -3.27 7.91 8.80
N GLY A 129 -2.84 7.66 10.03
CA GLY A 129 -3.10 6.40 10.69
C GLY A 129 -4.59 6.15 10.87
N ALA A 130 -4.99 4.89 10.72
CA ALA A 130 -6.38 4.46 10.90
C ALA A 130 -6.81 4.45 12.37
N ASP A 131 -5.85 4.52 13.27
CA ASP A 131 -6.04 4.49 14.73
C ASP A 131 -6.21 5.90 15.34
#